data_aade215dd6b326797237effff985603d
#
_entry.id   aade215dd6b326797237effff985603d
#
_cell.length_a   1.000
_cell.length_b   1.000
_cell.length_c   1.000
_cell.angle_alpha   90.00
_cell.angle_beta   90.00
_cell.angle_gamma   90.00
#
_symmetry.space_group_name_H-M   'P 1'
#
loop_
_entity.id
_entity.type
_entity.pdbx_description
1 polymer ?
#
loop_
_entity_poly.entity_id
_entity_poly.type
_entity_poly.pdbx_seq_one_letter_code
_entity_poly.pdbx_strand_id
1 'polypeptide(L)'
;VEANAVEQITGVTTNCSGITYPQGGWLCPAELTRNVLKLAQQQGLQIHYQYQLQDLSRKDDGWLLNFAGDQQATHSVVVLANGHQISRFSQTSSLPVYSVAGQVSHIPTTPELAELKQVLCYDGYLTPQNPANQHHCIGASYHRGSEDTAYSEDDQQQNRQRLIDCFPQAQWAKEVDVSDKEARCGVRCATRDHLPMVGNVPDYDATLVEYASLAEQKDEAVSAPVYDDLFMVAALGSRGLCSAPLCAEILAAQMSEEPIPMDASTLAALNPNRLWV
;
A
#
# COMPACT_ATOMS: atom_id res chain seq x y z
N VAL A 1 -20.37 20.35 -5.22
CA VAL A 1 -21.51 20.21 -6.14
C VAL A 1 -22.76 19.82 -5.36
N GLU A 2 -23.90 20.34 -5.77
CA GLU A 2 -25.21 20.05 -5.18
C GLU A 2 -25.72 18.66 -5.59
N ALA A 3 -26.70 18.12 -4.86
CA ALA A 3 -27.21 16.75 -5.03
C ALA A 3 -27.60 16.41 -6.49
N ASN A 4 -28.29 17.30 -7.18
CA ASN A 4 -28.66 17.10 -8.59
C ASN A 4 -27.44 17.00 -9.52
N ALA A 5 -26.37 17.76 -9.23
CA ALA A 5 -25.14 17.69 -10.01
C ALA A 5 -24.35 16.40 -9.67
N VAL A 6 -24.40 15.94 -8.43
CA VAL A 6 -23.84 14.62 -8.05
C VAL A 6 -24.46 13.51 -8.86
N GLU A 7 -25.80 13.47 -8.96
CA GLU A 7 -26.51 12.47 -9.76
C GLU A 7 -26.14 12.51 -11.24
N GLN A 8 -26.04 13.70 -11.83
CA GLN A 8 -25.61 13.85 -13.23
C GLN A 8 -24.19 13.36 -13.49
N ILE A 9 -23.26 13.61 -12.53
CA ILE A 9 -21.86 13.20 -12.62
C ILE A 9 -21.72 11.69 -12.38
N THR A 10 -22.39 11.17 -11.38
CA THR A 10 -22.21 9.79 -10.93
C THR A 10 -23.10 8.78 -11.67
N GLY A 11 -24.24 9.22 -12.19
CA GLY A 11 -25.24 8.36 -12.83
C GLY A 11 -26.22 7.69 -11.87
N VAL A 12 -26.07 7.88 -10.55
CA VAL A 12 -26.95 7.29 -9.54
C VAL A 12 -27.44 8.36 -8.56
N THR A 13 -28.67 8.19 -8.08
CA THR A 13 -29.29 9.13 -7.13
C THR A 13 -28.74 8.94 -5.74
N THR A 14 -28.04 9.95 -5.21
CA THR A 14 -27.49 9.91 -3.84
C THR A 14 -28.29 10.73 -2.85
N ASN A 15 -29.02 11.73 -3.33
CA ASN A 15 -29.70 12.76 -2.53
C ASN A 15 -28.74 13.56 -1.60
N CYS A 16 -27.46 13.55 -1.91
CA CYS A 16 -26.41 14.21 -1.13
C CYS A 16 -25.61 15.18 -2.01
N SER A 17 -25.27 16.34 -1.48
CA SER A 17 -24.21 17.19 -2.05
C SER A 17 -22.84 16.55 -1.80
N GLY A 18 -21.83 16.95 -2.58
CA GLY A 18 -20.49 16.36 -2.47
C GLY A 18 -19.40 17.23 -3.06
N ILE A 19 -18.17 16.73 -2.96
CA ILE A 19 -16.99 17.31 -3.60
C ILE A 19 -16.60 16.41 -4.77
N THR A 20 -16.39 17.01 -5.95
CA THR A 20 -15.89 16.27 -7.11
C THR A 20 -14.39 16.49 -7.31
N TYR A 21 -13.70 15.43 -7.65
CA TYR A 21 -12.29 15.43 -8.07
C TYR A 21 -12.22 14.97 -9.53
N PRO A 22 -12.25 15.88 -10.51
CA PRO A 22 -12.35 15.54 -11.94
C PRO A 22 -11.22 14.65 -12.45
N GLN A 23 -10.04 14.71 -11.81
CA GLN A 23 -8.88 13.89 -12.15
C GLN A 23 -8.78 12.61 -11.30
N GLY A 24 -9.73 12.39 -10.40
CA GLY A 24 -9.83 11.16 -9.60
C GLY A 24 -10.36 10.01 -10.43
N GLY A 25 -10.04 8.78 -10.02
CA GLY A 25 -10.51 7.59 -10.70
C GLY A 25 -10.25 6.33 -9.89
N TRP A 26 -10.50 5.20 -10.50
CA TRP A 26 -10.19 3.90 -9.94
C TRP A 26 -9.50 3.02 -10.98
N LEU A 27 -8.82 2.00 -10.51
CA LEU A 27 -8.19 0.98 -11.35
C LEU A 27 -8.16 -0.35 -10.60
N CYS A 28 -7.99 -1.44 -11.34
CA CYS A 28 -7.78 -2.76 -10.77
C CYS A 28 -6.30 -2.94 -10.42
N PRO A 29 -5.93 -3.02 -9.11
CA PRO A 29 -4.53 -3.13 -8.70
C PRO A 29 -3.82 -4.36 -9.27
N ALA A 30 -4.53 -5.49 -9.35
CA ALA A 30 -3.98 -6.73 -9.86
C ALA A 30 -3.64 -6.64 -11.36
N GLU A 31 -4.47 -5.97 -12.14
CA GLU A 31 -4.22 -5.75 -13.57
C GLU A 31 -3.08 -4.78 -13.81
N LEU A 32 -3.05 -3.68 -13.05
CA LEU A 32 -1.93 -2.73 -13.09
C LEU A 32 -0.61 -3.46 -12.82
N THR A 33 -0.53 -4.18 -11.70
CA THR A 33 0.69 -4.91 -11.32
C THR A 33 1.11 -5.91 -12.40
N ARG A 34 0.15 -6.69 -12.93
CA ARG A 34 0.44 -7.66 -14.00
C ARG A 34 0.98 -6.98 -15.27
N ASN A 35 0.41 -5.85 -15.65
CA ASN A 35 0.84 -5.13 -16.85
C ASN A 35 2.22 -4.50 -16.67
N VAL A 36 2.49 -3.89 -15.50
CA VAL A 36 3.80 -3.33 -15.18
C VAL A 36 4.87 -4.43 -15.17
N LEU A 37 4.62 -5.57 -14.54
CA LEU A 37 5.54 -6.70 -14.53
C LEU A 37 5.80 -7.23 -15.95
N LYS A 38 4.76 -7.33 -16.78
CA LYS A 38 4.91 -7.75 -18.18
C LYS A 38 5.81 -6.80 -18.98
N LEU A 39 5.65 -5.48 -18.79
CA LEU A 39 6.53 -4.49 -19.41
C LEU A 39 7.96 -4.60 -18.91
N ALA A 40 8.16 -4.77 -17.61
CA ALA A 40 9.48 -4.95 -17.02
C ALA A 40 10.17 -6.23 -17.52
N GLN A 41 9.43 -7.33 -17.71
CA GLN A 41 9.97 -8.56 -18.29
C GLN A 41 10.48 -8.35 -19.73
N GLN A 42 9.84 -7.49 -20.52
CA GLN A 42 10.32 -7.11 -21.85
C GLN A 42 11.64 -6.34 -21.80
N GLN A 43 11.97 -5.75 -20.66
CA GLN A 43 13.22 -5.04 -20.38
C GLN A 43 14.25 -5.92 -19.63
N GLY A 44 13.99 -7.21 -19.49
CA GLY A 44 14.93 -8.16 -18.91
C GLY A 44 14.65 -8.55 -17.45
N LEU A 45 13.57 -8.08 -16.83
CA LEU A 45 13.17 -8.55 -15.50
C LEU A 45 12.95 -10.05 -15.50
N GLN A 46 13.58 -10.77 -14.59
CA GLN A 46 13.30 -12.17 -14.29
C GLN A 46 12.42 -12.26 -13.05
N ILE A 47 11.36 -13.08 -13.12
CA ILE A 47 10.42 -13.27 -12.02
C ILE A 47 10.49 -14.72 -11.57
N HIS A 48 10.79 -14.93 -10.29
CA HIS A 48 10.81 -16.24 -9.66
C HIS A 48 9.67 -16.33 -8.65
N TYR A 49 8.73 -17.25 -8.86
CA TYR A 49 7.61 -17.51 -7.97
C TYR A 49 7.95 -18.65 -7.01
N GLN A 50 7.25 -18.68 -5.86
CA GLN A 50 7.44 -19.70 -4.82
C GLN A 50 8.84 -19.66 -4.16
N TYR A 51 9.53 -18.53 -4.25
CA TYR A 51 10.77 -18.25 -3.56
C TYR A 51 10.46 -17.42 -2.31
N GLN A 52 10.22 -18.08 -1.19
CA GLN A 52 9.97 -17.41 0.09
C GLN A 52 11.29 -17.10 0.77
N LEU A 53 11.69 -15.83 0.79
CA LEU A 53 12.87 -15.37 1.53
C LEU A 53 12.64 -15.57 3.03
N GLN A 54 13.57 -16.25 3.70
CA GLN A 54 13.56 -16.51 5.13
C GLN A 54 14.45 -15.57 5.90
N ASP A 55 15.67 -15.39 5.42
CA ASP A 55 16.64 -14.47 5.98
C ASP A 55 17.64 -13.96 4.92
N LEU A 56 18.37 -12.92 5.27
CA LEU A 56 19.47 -12.39 4.45
C LEU A 56 20.63 -11.99 5.36
N SER A 57 21.85 -12.13 4.83
CA SER A 57 23.08 -11.78 5.55
C SER A 57 24.10 -11.13 4.63
N ARG A 58 24.83 -10.12 5.13
CA ARG A 58 25.93 -9.50 4.39
C ARG A 58 27.11 -10.48 4.26
N LYS A 59 27.68 -10.53 3.06
CA LYS A 59 28.90 -11.24 2.71
C LYS A 59 29.86 -10.26 2.03
N ASP A 60 31.10 -10.68 1.79
CA ASP A 60 32.14 -9.81 1.21
C ASP A 60 31.75 -9.25 -0.16
N ASP A 61 31.01 -10.00 -0.95
CA ASP A 61 30.63 -9.71 -2.34
C ASP A 61 29.11 -9.40 -2.52
N GLY A 62 28.37 -9.15 -1.43
CA GLY A 62 26.96 -8.77 -1.49
C GLY A 62 26.10 -9.35 -0.39
N TRP A 63 24.84 -9.58 -0.69
CA TRP A 63 23.84 -10.12 0.21
C TRP A 63 23.53 -11.56 -0.16
N LEU A 64 23.75 -12.49 0.78
CA LEU A 64 23.29 -13.87 0.68
C LEU A 64 21.82 -13.93 1.14
N LEU A 65 20.97 -14.42 0.28
CA LEU A 65 19.54 -14.62 0.51
C LEU A 65 19.28 -16.12 0.69
N ASN A 66 18.64 -16.49 1.79
CA ASN A 66 18.23 -17.86 2.07
C ASN A 66 16.70 -17.98 1.88
N PHE A 67 16.30 -18.89 1.02
CA PHE A 67 14.89 -19.15 0.73
C PHE A 67 14.43 -20.47 1.35
N ALA A 68 13.12 -20.64 1.49
CA ALA A 68 12.55 -21.91 1.88
C ALA A 68 12.97 -23.05 0.92
N GLY A 69 13.23 -24.25 1.46
CA GLY A 69 13.68 -25.40 0.66
C GLY A 69 15.16 -25.39 0.32
N ASP A 70 15.99 -24.80 1.18
CA ASP A 70 17.46 -24.79 1.09
C ASP A 70 18.02 -24.11 -0.17
N GLN A 71 17.24 -23.25 -0.82
CA GLN A 71 17.68 -22.48 -1.97
C GLN A 71 18.40 -21.20 -1.50
N GLN A 72 19.44 -20.82 -2.22
CA GLN A 72 20.22 -19.63 -1.91
C GLN A 72 20.51 -18.83 -3.19
N ALA A 73 20.65 -17.51 -3.04
CA ALA A 73 21.15 -16.62 -4.08
C ALA A 73 21.99 -15.52 -3.45
N THR A 74 23.00 -15.02 -4.19
CA THR A 74 23.79 -13.86 -3.78
C THR A 74 23.59 -12.74 -4.79
N HIS A 75 23.33 -11.53 -4.26
CA HIS A 75 23.14 -10.33 -5.07
C HIS A 75 23.92 -9.16 -4.46
N SER A 76 24.53 -8.34 -5.32
CA SER A 76 25.26 -7.14 -4.89
C SER A 76 24.32 -6.12 -4.25
N VAL A 77 23.10 -5.99 -4.76
CA VAL A 77 22.10 -5.03 -4.29
C VAL A 77 20.77 -5.75 -4.06
N VAL A 78 20.07 -5.42 -2.97
CA VAL A 78 18.76 -5.99 -2.62
C VAL A 78 17.76 -4.89 -2.30
N VAL A 79 16.54 -5.02 -2.80
CA VAL A 79 15.40 -4.16 -2.45
C VAL A 79 14.33 -4.98 -1.76
N LEU A 80 14.00 -4.62 -0.52
CA LEU A 80 12.91 -5.22 0.24
C LEU A 80 11.60 -4.46 -0.04
N ALA A 81 10.64 -5.11 -0.71
CA ALA A 81 9.34 -4.56 -1.05
C ALA A 81 8.20 -5.53 -0.69
N ASN A 82 8.34 -6.23 0.43
CA ASN A 82 7.52 -7.38 0.84
C ASN A 82 6.30 -7.01 1.70
N GLY A 83 5.83 -5.74 1.64
CA GLY A 83 4.60 -5.28 2.27
C GLY A 83 4.62 -5.39 3.79
N HIS A 84 3.56 -5.94 4.40
CA HIS A 84 3.44 -6.03 5.86
C HIS A 84 4.48 -6.95 6.51
N GLN A 85 5.11 -7.82 5.72
CA GLN A 85 6.14 -8.72 6.22
C GLN A 85 7.54 -8.08 6.26
N ILE A 86 7.65 -6.77 6.04
CA ILE A 86 8.93 -6.06 6.04
C ILE A 86 9.69 -6.24 7.36
N SER A 87 9.02 -6.28 8.50
CA SER A 87 9.62 -6.41 9.82
C SER A 87 10.07 -7.84 10.18
N ARG A 88 9.97 -8.81 9.26
CA ARG A 88 10.35 -10.21 9.54
C ARG A 88 11.84 -10.48 9.53
N PHE A 89 12.63 -9.63 8.87
CA PHE A 89 14.08 -9.80 8.79
C PHE A 89 14.78 -9.08 9.95
N SER A 90 15.89 -9.62 10.40
CA SER A 90 16.68 -9.02 11.49
C SER A 90 17.04 -7.56 11.21
N GLN A 91 17.38 -7.24 9.96
CA GLN A 91 17.74 -5.89 9.51
C GLN A 91 16.56 -4.88 9.58
N THR A 92 15.35 -5.37 9.60
CA THR A 92 14.13 -4.53 9.52
C THR A 92 13.16 -4.71 10.70
N SER A 93 13.51 -5.58 11.66
CA SER A 93 12.65 -5.92 12.80
C SER A 93 12.35 -4.75 13.72
N SER A 94 13.23 -3.75 13.79
CA SER A 94 13.07 -2.54 14.60
C SER A 94 12.31 -1.41 13.90
N LEU A 95 11.89 -1.59 12.65
CA LEU A 95 11.12 -0.57 11.92
C LEU A 95 9.76 -0.31 12.62
N PRO A 96 9.40 0.94 12.87
CA PRO A 96 8.16 1.31 13.56
C PRO A 96 6.94 1.24 12.65
N VAL A 97 6.68 0.06 12.11
CA VAL A 97 5.56 -0.26 11.24
C VAL A 97 4.55 -1.18 11.93
N TYR A 98 3.33 -1.19 11.45
CA TYR A 98 2.31 -2.11 11.94
C TYR A 98 1.42 -2.63 10.81
N SER A 99 0.91 -3.82 11.01
CA SER A 99 -0.02 -4.48 10.10
C SER A 99 -1.44 -3.95 10.28
N VAL A 100 -2.19 -3.88 9.18
CA VAL A 100 -3.61 -3.53 9.17
C VAL A 100 -4.34 -4.45 8.22
N ALA A 101 -5.01 -5.45 8.78
CA ALA A 101 -5.88 -6.32 8.02
C ALA A 101 -7.16 -5.58 7.61
N GLY A 102 -7.78 -6.01 6.53
CA GLY A 102 -9.06 -5.49 6.10
C GLY A 102 -9.64 -6.24 4.93
N GLN A 103 -10.96 -6.16 4.83
CA GLN A 103 -11.77 -6.83 3.82
C GLN A 103 -12.50 -5.79 2.98
N VAL A 104 -12.52 -6.00 1.68
CA VAL A 104 -13.42 -5.33 0.74
C VAL A 104 -14.44 -6.35 0.24
N SER A 105 -15.67 -5.90 -0.01
CA SER A 105 -16.75 -6.74 -0.51
C SER A 105 -16.91 -6.50 -2.00
N HIS A 106 -17.02 -7.57 -2.78
CA HIS A 106 -17.41 -7.52 -4.18
C HIS A 106 -18.92 -7.77 -4.26
N ILE A 107 -19.63 -6.88 -4.91
CA ILE A 107 -21.09 -6.92 -5.02
C ILE A 107 -21.50 -7.00 -6.48
N PRO A 108 -22.50 -7.81 -6.82
CA PRO A 108 -23.03 -7.87 -8.18
C PRO A 108 -23.64 -6.52 -8.57
N THR A 109 -23.62 -6.23 -9.87
CA THR A 109 -24.31 -5.04 -10.38
C THR A 109 -25.82 -5.22 -10.37
N THR A 110 -26.53 -4.10 -10.28
CA THR A 110 -27.98 -3.99 -10.50
C THR A 110 -28.21 -3.03 -11.67
N PRO A 111 -29.43 -2.97 -12.24
CA PRO A 111 -29.73 -2.03 -13.32
C PRO A 111 -29.41 -0.57 -12.97
N GLU A 112 -29.62 -0.16 -11.71
CA GLU A 112 -29.30 1.20 -11.27
C GLU A 112 -27.79 1.38 -11.02
N LEU A 113 -27.11 0.41 -10.39
CA LEU A 113 -25.68 0.47 -10.16
C LEU A 113 -24.85 0.36 -11.44
N ALA A 114 -25.37 -0.25 -12.50
CA ALA A 114 -24.71 -0.29 -13.80
C ALA A 114 -24.50 1.11 -14.41
N GLU A 115 -25.31 2.08 -14.01
CA GLU A 115 -25.20 3.48 -14.44
C GLU A 115 -24.13 4.26 -13.67
N LEU A 116 -23.51 3.70 -12.63
CA LEU A 116 -22.48 4.35 -11.84
C LEU A 116 -21.21 4.58 -12.66
N LYS A 117 -20.88 5.86 -12.89
CA LYS A 117 -19.74 6.31 -13.73
C LYS A 117 -18.50 6.72 -12.95
N GLN A 118 -18.68 7.10 -11.67
CA GLN A 118 -17.63 7.65 -10.84
C GLN A 118 -17.56 6.90 -9.51
N VAL A 119 -16.37 6.88 -8.90
CA VAL A 119 -16.22 6.37 -7.54
C VAL A 119 -16.95 7.26 -6.56
N LEU A 120 -17.81 6.67 -5.74
CA LEU A 120 -18.39 7.34 -4.58
C LEU A 120 -17.48 7.08 -3.37
N CYS A 121 -16.94 8.15 -2.79
CA CYS A 121 -16.20 8.11 -1.52
C CYS A 121 -17.10 8.67 -0.41
N TYR A 122 -17.23 7.91 0.66
CA TYR A 122 -18.02 8.24 1.86
C TYR A 122 -17.21 7.79 3.10
N ASP A 123 -17.82 7.28 4.16
CA ASP A 123 -17.10 6.50 5.20
C ASP A 123 -16.73 5.11 4.67
N GLY A 124 -16.26 5.09 3.46
CA GLY A 124 -15.90 3.95 2.63
C GLY A 124 -15.78 4.38 1.17
N TYR A 125 -15.98 3.43 0.26
CA TYR A 125 -16.05 3.72 -1.17
C TYR A 125 -16.89 2.70 -1.92
N LEU A 126 -17.45 3.10 -3.04
CA LEU A 126 -18.12 2.25 -4.03
C LEU A 126 -17.51 2.56 -5.41
N THR A 127 -16.96 1.55 -6.07
CA THR A 127 -16.41 1.70 -7.43
C THR A 127 -17.48 1.49 -8.49
N PRO A 128 -17.35 2.06 -9.70
CA PRO A 128 -18.03 1.56 -10.87
C PRO A 128 -17.83 0.06 -11.07
N GLN A 129 -18.68 -0.58 -11.86
CA GLN A 129 -18.53 -2.00 -12.13
C GLN A 129 -17.22 -2.29 -12.88
N ASN A 130 -16.57 -3.38 -12.50
CA ASN A 130 -15.42 -3.90 -13.24
C ASN A 130 -15.93 -4.60 -14.52
N PRO A 131 -15.50 -4.18 -15.72
CA PRO A 131 -15.96 -4.79 -16.96
C PRO A 131 -15.67 -6.29 -17.10
N ALA A 132 -14.66 -6.79 -16.38
CA ALA A 132 -14.25 -8.18 -16.47
C ALA A 132 -15.21 -9.16 -15.76
N ASN A 133 -15.86 -8.72 -14.67
CA ASN A 133 -16.73 -9.58 -13.86
C ASN A 133 -18.07 -8.94 -13.50
N GLN A 134 -18.31 -7.71 -13.92
CA GLN A 134 -19.53 -6.95 -13.63
C GLN A 134 -19.82 -6.75 -12.12
N HIS A 135 -18.78 -6.76 -11.29
CA HIS A 135 -18.91 -6.48 -9.87
C HIS A 135 -18.39 -5.08 -9.53
N HIS A 136 -19.02 -4.50 -8.53
CA HIS A 136 -18.54 -3.31 -7.85
C HIS A 136 -17.72 -3.72 -6.62
N CYS A 137 -16.93 -2.80 -6.09
CA CYS A 137 -16.20 -3.00 -4.85
C CYS A 137 -16.66 -1.97 -3.82
N ILE A 138 -17.06 -2.44 -2.64
CA ILE A 138 -17.37 -1.60 -1.48
C ILE A 138 -16.41 -1.93 -0.33
N GLY A 139 -16.08 -0.95 0.49
CA GLY A 139 -15.18 -1.18 1.62
C GLY A 139 -14.59 0.09 2.19
N ALA A 140 -13.68 -0.10 3.13
CA ALA A 140 -13.14 -1.36 3.59
C ALA A 140 -13.25 -1.46 5.11
N SER A 141 -13.18 -2.67 5.63
CA SER A 141 -12.90 -2.85 7.05
C SER A 141 -11.44 -2.53 7.40
N TYR A 142 -11.16 -2.32 8.69
CA TYR A 142 -9.86 -1.85 9.14
C TYR A 142 -9.53 -2.38 10.53
N HIS A 143 -8.64 -3.38 10.60
CA HIS A 143 -8.24 -4.04 11.85
C HIS A 143 -6.76 -3.80 12.13
N ARG A 144 -6.47 -2.78 12.94
CA ARG A 144 -5.09 -2.40 13.30
C ARG A 144 -4.44 -3.47 14.16
N GLY A 145 -3.19 -3.83 13.82
CA GLY A 145 -2.41 -4.85 14.51
C GLY A 145 -2.79 -6.28 14.14
N SER A 146 -3.72 -6.48 13.21
CA SER A 146 -4.11 -7.81 12.71
C SER A 146 -3.42 -8.13 11.39
N GLU A 147 -3.08 -9.41 11.21
CA GLU A 147 -2.63 -10.01 9.95
C GLU A 147 -3.61 -11.08 9.44
N ASP A 148 -4.78 -11.18 10.05
CA ASP A 148 -5.79 -12.14 9.65
C ASP A 148 -6.37 -11.76 8.27
N THR A 149 -6.31 -12.72 7.35
CA THR A 149 -6.87 -12.61 6.00
C THR A 149 -8.02 -13.59 5.76
N ALA A 150 -8.54 -14.20 6.81
CA ALA A 150 -9.75 -14.99 6.70
C ALA A 150 -10.95 -14.12 6.33
N TYR A 151 -11.89 -14.69 5.58
CA TYR A 151 -13.16 -14.02 5.31
C TYR A 151 -13.94 -13.79 6.62
N SER A 152 -14.46 -12.58 6.78
CA SER A 152 -15.29 -12.17 7.91
C SER A 152 -16.69 -11.80 7.43
N GLU A 153 -17.69 -12.52 7.93
CA GLU A 153 -19.11 -12.16 7.68
C GLU A 153 -19.46 -10.81 8.30
N ASP A 154 -18.90 -10.53 9.48
CA ASP A 154 -19.14 -9.24 10.15
C ASP A 154 -18.61 -8.07 9.33
N ASP A 155 -17.42 -8.19 8.76
CA ASP A 155 -16.85 -7.18 7.87
C ASP A 155 -17.67 -7.00 6.60
N GLN A 156 -18.19 -8.10 6.06
CA GLN A 156 -19.05 -8.08 4.89
C GLN A 156 -20.32 -7.26 5.15
N GLN A 157 -20.99 -7.53 6.27
CA GLN A 157 -22.18 -6.81 6.67
C GLN A 157 -21.89 -5.36 7.07
N GLN A 158 -20.77 -5.08 7.72
CA GLN A 158 -20.36 -3.71 8.06
C GLN A 158 -20.10 -2.87 6.80
N ASN A 159 -19.43 -3.41 5.80
CA ASN A 159 -19.19 -2.71 4.54
C ASN A 159 -20.51 -2.33 3.86
N ARG A 160 -21.49 -3.26 3.84
CA ARG A 160 -22.85 -3.00 3.34
C ARG A 160 -23.56 -1.95 4.19
N GLN A 161 -23.52 -2.06 5.50
CA GLN A 161 -24.24 -1.15 6.40
C GLN A 161 -23.73 0.28 6.29
N ARG A 162 -22.41 0.50 6.20
CA ARG A 162 -21.84 1.85 5.97
C ARG A 162 -22.33 2.49 4.69
N LEU A 163 -22.47 1.71 3.61
CA LEU A 163 -23.04 2.21 2.37
C LEU A 163 -24.49 2.69 2.58
N ILE A 164 -25.30 1.89 3.24
CA ILE A 164 -26.73 2.22 3.54
C ILE A 164 -26.81 3.45 4.44
N ASP A 165 -25.97 3.54 5.46
CA ASP A 165 -25.99 4.66 6.42
C ASP A 165 -25.59 5.98 5.75
N CYS A 166 -24.67 5.93 4.78
CA CYS A 166 -24.28 7.12 4.01
C CYS A 166 -25.32 7.54 2.96
N PHE A 167 -26.07 6.58 2.42
CA PHE A 167 -27.09 6.84 1.40
C PHE A 167 -28.48 6.31 1.82
N PRO A 168 -29.02 6.77 2.96
CA PRO A 168 -30.23 6.16 3.56
C PRO A 168 -31.50 6.35 2.73
N GLN A 169 -31.51 7.33 1.83
CA GLN A 169 -32.63 7.61 0.93
C GLN A 169 -32.49 6.93 -0.44
N ALA A 170 -31.31 6.38 -0.75
CA ALA A 170 -31.06 5.69 -2.00
C ALA A 170 -31.56 4.25 -1.93
N GLN A 171 -32.52 3.90 -2.79
CA GLN A 171 -33.06 2.54 -2.81
C GLN A 171 -32.03 1.51 -3.24
N TRP A 172 -31.21 1.84 -4.23
CA TRP A 172 -30.13 0.97 -4.71
C TRP A 172 -29.12 0.58 -3.61
N ALA A 173 -28.86 1.48 -2.63
CA ALA A 173 -27.94 1.17 -1.54
C ALA A 173 -28.49 0.07 -0.62
N LYS A 174 -29.82 0.03 -0.41
CA LYS A 174 -30.49 -1.00 0.40
C LYS A 174 -30.57 -2.35 -0.33
N GLU A 175 -30.57 -2.32 -1.65
CA GLU A 175 -30.68 -3.50 -2.52
C GLU A 175 -29.32 -4.20 -2.77
N VAL A 176 -28.22 -3.59 -2.29
CA VAL A 176 -26.89 -4.20 -2.40
C VAL A 176 -26.88 -5.58 -1.74
N ASP A 177 -26.52 -6.57 -2.53
CA ASP A 177 -26.40 -7.97 -2.11
C ASP A 177 -24.96 -8.34 -1.79
N VAL A 178 -24.73 -8.91 -0.62
CA VAL A 178 -23.44 -9.43 -0.14
C VAL A 178 -23.51 -10.92 0.19
N SER A 179 -24.60 -11.61 -0.19
CA SER A 179 -24.87 -13.00 0.15
C SER A 179 -23.91 -13.99 -0.51
N ASP A 180 -23.34 -13.64 -1.66
CA ASP A 180 -22.39 -14.47 -2.39
C ASP A 180 -21.03 -14.60 -1.68
N LYS A 181 -20.81 -13.83 -0.60
CA LYS A 181 -19.58 -13.83 0.20
C LYS A 181 -18.33 -13.54 -0.61
N GLU A 182 -18.48 -12.90 -1.74
CA GLU A 182 -17.34 -12.48 -2.54
C GLU A 182 -16.62 -11.31 -1.88
N ALA A 183 -15.37 -11.54 -1.52
CA ALA A 183 -14.56 -10.57 -0.82
C ALA A 183 -13.07 -10.72 -1.16
N ARG A 184 -12.31 -9.67 -0.91
CA ARG A 184 -10.86 -9.74 -0.88
C ARG A 184 -10.38 -9.27 0.48
N CYS A 185 -9.65 -10.15 1.17
CA CYS A 185 -8.96 -9.83 2.40
C CYS A 185 -7.47 -9.58 2.12
N GLY A 186 -6.88 -8.67 2.87
CA GLY A 186 -5.46 -8.36 2.72
C GLY A 186 -4.92 -7.57 3.89
N VAL A 187 -3.59 -7.51 3.99
CA VAL A 187 -2.89 -6.80 5.05
C VAL A 187 -2.08 -5.66 4.48
N ARG A 188 -2.30 -4.46 5.01
CA ARG A 188 -1.52 -3.26 4.71
C ARG A 188 -0.40 -3.14 5.73
N CYS A 189 0.72 -2.57 5.32
CA CYS A 189 1.77 -2.08 6.20
C CYS A 189 1.64 -0.57 6.35
N ALA A 190 1.63 -0.07 7.56
CA ALA A 190 1.45 1.35 7.85
C ALA A 190 2.42 1.85 8.92
N THR A 191 2.69 3.14 8.90
CA THR A 191 3.41 3.91 9.93
C THR A 191 2.46 4.80 10.70
N ARG A 192 2.90 5.32 11.83
CA ARG A 192 2.11 6.23 12.66
C ARG A 192 1.76 7.54 11.96
N ASP A 193 2.64 8.03 11.10
CA ASP A 193 2.47 9.26 10.32
C ASP A 193 1.78 9.05 8.97
N HIS A 194 1.46 7.79 8.63
CA HIS A 194 0.83 7.38 7.37
C HIS A 194 1.63 7.68 6.10
N LEU A 195 2.94 7.94 6.22
CA LEU A 195 3.82 8.14 5.07
C LEU A 195 4.59 6.85 4.74
N PRO A 196 4.92 6.60 3.47
CA PRO A 196 5.77 5.49 3.06
C PRO A 196 7.19 5.60 3.65
N MET A 197 7.91 4.50 3.63
CA MET A 197 9.35 4.43 3.89
C MET A 197 10.06 4.05 2.60
N VAL A 198 11.04 4.88 2.18
CA VAL A 198 11.79 4.71 0.93
C VAL A 198 13.25 5.05 1.14
N GLY A 199 14.16 4.19 0.70
CA GLY A 199 15.60 4.41 0.75
C GLY A 199 16.37 3.21 1.29
N ASN A 200 17.58 3.46 1.78
CA ASN A 200 18.40 2.42 2.43
C ASN A 200 17.69 1.89 3.69
N VAL A 201 17.88 0.61 3.95
CA VAL A 201 17.47 0.01 5.23
C VAL A 201 18.38 0.57 6.32
N PRO A 202 17.82 1.24 7.34
CA PRO A 202 18.64 1.81 8.41
C PRO A 202 19.16 0.73 9.35
N ASP A 203 20.40 0.88 9.80
CA ASP A 203 20.98 0.04 10.85
C ASP A 203 20.58 0.59 12.23
N TYR A 204 19.64 -0.08 12.87
CA TYR A 204 19.10 0.35 14.16
C TYR A 204 20.14 0.31 15.27
N ASP A 205 20.90 -0.77 15.36
CA ASP A 205 21.87 -0.94 16.44
C ASP A 205 23.04 0.05 16.30
N ALA A 206 23.54 0.23 15.08
CA ALA A 206 24.55 1.25 14.78
C ALA A 206 24.01 2.68 15.03
N THR A 207 22.74 2.95 14.70
CA THR A 207 22.08 4.25 14.96
C THR A 207 22.05 4.55 16.46
N LEU A 208 21.70 3.57 17.30
CA LEU A 208 21.70 3.75 18.75
C LEU A 208 23.10 4.07 19.31
N VAL A 209 24.14 3.49 18.75
CA VAL A 209 25.54 3.75 19.16
C VAL A 209 25.99 5.13 18.69
N GLU A 210 25.79 5.44 17.42
CA GLU A 210 26.27 6.69 16.80
C GLU A 210 25.55 7.92 17.39
N TYR A 211 24.26 7.78 17.66
CA TYR A 211 23.44 8.86 18.17
C TYR A 211 23.33 8.93 19.71
N ALA A 212 24.03 8.04 20.42
CA ALA A 212 24.03 8.05 21.90
C ALA A 212 24.49 9.39 22.50
N SER A 213 25.40 10.11 21.83
CA SER A 213 25.96 11.39 22.27
C SER A 213 25.38 12.61 21.56
N LEU A 214 24.38 12.46 20.69
CA LEU A 214 23.85 13.55 19.85
C LEU A 214 23.27 14.71 20.68
N ALA A 215 22.74 14.43 21.85
CA ALA A 215 22.23 15.45 22.78
C ALA A 215 23.36 16.35 23.34
N GLU A 216 24.60 15.85 23.34
CA GLU A 216 25.80 16.54 23.83
C GLU A 216 26.60 17.22 22.72
N GLN A 217 26.53 16.67 21.49
CA GLN A 217 27.28 17.12 20.31
C GLN A 217 26.34 17.80 19.30
N LYS A 218 25.98 19.05 19.56
CA LYS A 218 24.98 19.77 18.75
C LYS A 218 25.43 20.21 17.35
N ASP A 219 26.71 20.11 17.02
CA ASP A 219 27.29 20.76 15.83
C ASP A 219 27.78 19.80 14.73
N GLU A 220 27.69 18.48 14.89
CA GLU A 220 28.11 17.53 13.87
C GLU A 220 26.91 16.83 13.24
N ALA A 221 26.63 17.15 11.97
CA ALA A 221 25.66 16.41 11.17
C ALA A 221 26.26 15.05 10.78
N VAL A 222 25.95 14.03 11.56
CA VAL A 222 26.36 12.65 11.25
C VAL A 222 25.28 11.99 10.39
N SER A 223 25.70 11.34 9.31
CA SER A 223 24.76 10.55 8.48
C SER A 223 24.26 9.34 9.27
N ALA A 224 22.96 9.10 9.24
CA ALA A 224 22.38 7.94 9.91
C ALA A 224 22.96 6.64 9.34
N PRO A 225 23.42 5.71 10.19
CA PRO A 225 23.92 4.42 9.74
C PRO A 225 22.86 3.62 8.96
N VAL A 226 23.29 3.01 7.86
CA VAL A 226 22.44 2.20 7.00
C VAL A 226 23.17 0.92 6.61
N TYR A 227 22.42 -0.09 6.19
CA TYR A 227 23.02 -1.26 5.54
C TYR A 227 23.36 -0.92 4.09
N ASP A 228 24.64 -1.09 3.72
CA ASP A 228 25.10 -0.87 2.35
C ASP A 228 24.40 -1.80 1.38
N ASP A 229 23.98 -1.27 0.23
CA ASP A 229 23.35 -2.01 -0.87
C ASP A 229 22.06 -2.75 -0.48
N LEU A 230 21.45 -2.39 0.65
CA LEU A 230 20.14 -2.90 1.08
C LEU A 230 19.15 -1.75 1.14
N PHE A 231 18.13 -1.83 0.28
CA PHE A 231 17.13 -0.80 0.12
C PHE A 231 15.73 -1.31 0.46
N MET A 232 14.78 -0.40 0.65
CA MET A 232 13.41 -0.76 0.93
C MET A 232 12.40 0.23 0.35
N VAL A 233 11.21 -0.31 0.00
CA VAL A 233 9.97 0.46 -0.15
C VAL A 233 8.91 -0.24 0.68
N ALA A 234 8.42 0.43 1.72
CA ALA A 234 7.47 -0.16 2.65
C ALA A 234 6.45 0.86 3.19
N ALA A 235 5.54 0.39 4.00
CA ALA A 235 4.56 1.20 4.72
C ALA A 235 3.67 2.09 3.81
N LEU A 236 3.32 1.60 2.62
CA LEU A 236 2.47 2.31 1.66
C LEU A 236 1.03 2.54 2.17
N GLY A 237 0.63 1.86 3.24
CA GLY A 237 -0.66 2.04 3.91
C GLY A 237 -1.86 1.83 2.99
N SER A 238 -2.84 2.72 3.11
CA SER A 238 -4.06 2.70 2.29
C SER A 238 -3.96 3.51 0.99
N ARG A 239 -2.82 4.18 0.74
CA ARG A 239 -2.61 5.06 -0.43
C ARG A 239 -1.53 4.54 -1.37
N GLY A 240 -1.23 3.25 -1.32
CA GLY A 240 -0.14 2.64 -2.08
C GLY A 240 -0.22 2.86 -3.59
N LEU A 241 -1.41 2.83 -4.18
CA LEU A 241 -1.57 3.08 -5.62
C LEU A 241 -1.17 4.51 -6.04
N CYS A 242 -1.36 5.48 -5.15
CA CYS A 242 -0.96 6.87 -5.42
C CYS A 242 0.53 7.10 -5.17
N SER A 243 1.10 6.47 -4.14
CA SER A 243 2.46 6.74 -3.68
C SER A 243 3.52 5.79 -4.24
N ALA A 244 3.19 4.52 -4.52
CA ALA A 244 4.17 3.53 -4.94
C ALA A 244 4.93 3.88 -6.23
N PRO A 245 4.32 4.45 -7.28
CA PRO A 245 5.07 4.85 -8.47
C PRO A 245 6.14 5.89 -8.18
N LEU A 246 5.79 6.92 -7.40
CA LEU A 246 6.75 7.95 -7.00
C LEU A 246 7.83 7.39 -6.07
N CYS A 247 7.46 6.54 -5.12
CA CYS A 247 8.42 5.85 -4.24
C CYS A 247 9.42 5.00 -5.04
N ALA A 248 8.95 4.31 -6.07
CA ALA A 248 9.81 3.52 -6.95
C ALA A 248 10.78 4.41 -7.76
N GLU A 249 10.30 5.54 -8.27
CA GLU A 249 11.13 6.51 -8.99
C GLU A 249 12.22 7.12 -8.10
N ILE A 250 11.85 7.53 -6.88
CA ILE A 250 12.81 8.04 -5.88
C ILE A 250 13.88 6.98 -5.60
N LEU A 251 13.47 5.73 -5.36
CA LEU A 251 14.42 4.67 -5.05
C LEU A 251 15.32 4.35 -6.26
N ALA A 252 14.76 4.27 -7.46
CA ALA A 252 15.53 4.03 -8.68
C ALA A 252 16.58 5.12 -8.91
N ALA A 253 16.21 6.40 -8.77
CA ALA A 253 17.13 7.51 -8.87
C ALA A 253 18.26 7.44 -7.82
N GLN A 254 17.90 7.08 -6.57
CA GLN A 254 18.87 6.93 -5.49
C GLN A 254 19.86 5.79 -5.77
N MET A 255 19.39 4.64 -6.27
CA MET A 255 20.21 3.48 -6.58
C MET A 255 21.10 3.69 -7.82
N SER A 256 20.68 4.53 -8.76
CA SER A 256 21.39 4.85 -10.00
C SER A 256 22.26 6.10 -9.90
N GLU A 257 22.33 6.74 -8.72
CA GLU A 257 23.04 8.01 -8.48
C GLU A 257 22.54 9.15 -9.41
N GLU A 258 21.26 9.10 -9.77
CA GLU A 258 20.60 10.13 -10.58
C GLU A 258 20.01 11.24 -9.70
N PRO A 259 19.74 12.44 -10.26
CA PRO A 259 19.02 13.47 -9.52
C PRO A 259 17.65 12.98 -9.05
N ILE A 260 17.43 13.01 -7.74
CA ILE A 260 16.16 12.53 -7.16
C ILE A 260 15.07 13.57 -7.46
N PRO A 261 13.91 13.16 -8.03
CA PRO A 261 12.86 14.07 -8.50
C PRO A 261 11.97 14.59 -7.35
N MET A 262 12.59 15.00 -6.22
CA MET A 262 11.86 15.41 -5.02
C MET A 262 12.69 16.40 -4.19
N ASP A 263 12.02 17.27 -3.47
CA ASP A 263 12.65 18.20 -2.54
C ASP A 263 13.18 17.49 -1.27
N ALA A 264 14.17 18.11 -0.63
CA ALA A 264 14.85 17.54 0.53
C ALA A 264 13.91 17.31 1.73
N SER A 265 12.90 18.16 1.92
CA SER A 265 11.96 18.02 3.04
C SER A 265 11.06 16.80 2.87
N THR A 266 10.60 16.55 1.65
CA THR A 266 9.81 15.36 1.32
C THR A 266 10.68 14.09 1.44
N LEU A 267 11.94 14.13 0.96
CA LEU A 267 12.85 12.99 1.12
C LEU A 267 13.12 12.67 2.59
N ALA A 268 13.31 13.68 3.44
CA ALA A 268 13.44 13.49 4.89
C ALA A 268 12.18 12.86 5.50
N ALA A 269 11.01 13.30 5.06
CA ALA A 269 9.73 12.73 5.51
C ALA A 269 9.48 11.29 5.03
N LEU A 270 10.16 10.82 3.99
CA LEU A 270 10.07 9.44 3.49
C LEU A 270 11.20 8.54 3.99
N ASN A 271 12.21 9.11 4.65
CA ASN A 271 13.36 8.34 5.12
C ASN A 271 12.92 7.26 6.13
N PRO A 272 13.40 6.00 6.00
CA PRO A 272 13.00 4.91 6.88
C PRO A 272 13.31 5.11 8.37
N ASN A 273 14.34 5.87 8.73
CA ASN A 273 14.70 6.12 10.13
C ASN A 273 14.04 7.36 10.76
N ARG A 274 13.23 8.11 10.00
CA ARG A 274 12.61 9.38 10.47
C ARG A 274 11.80 9.27 11.77
N LEU A 275 11.35 8.09 12.14
CA LEU A 275 10.53 7.86 13.34
C LEU A 275 11.38 7.42 14.55
N TRP A 276 12.70 7.29 14.40
CA TRP A 276 13.62 6.96 15.49
C TRP A 276 14.32 8.20 16.07
N VAL A 277 14.24 9.33 15.38
CA VAL A 277 14.91 10.58 15.75
C VAL A 277 13.93 11.59 16.31
#